data_f23485e4c6f8f42e01b6050728cd2ee0
#
_entry.id   f23485e4c6f8f42e01b6050728cd2ee0
#
_cell.length_a   1.000
_cell.length_b   1.000
_cell.length_c   1.000
_cell.angle_alpha   90.00
_cell.angle_beta   90.00
_cell.angle_gamma   90.00
#
_symmetry.space_group_name_H-M   'P 1'
#
loop_
_entity.id
_entity.type
_entity.pdbx_description
1 polymer ?
#
loop_
_entity_poly.entity_id
_entity_poly.type
_entity_poly.pdbx_seq_one_letter_code
_entity_poly.pdbx_strand_id
1 'polypeptide(L)'
;MATVTEVYKKHKPHAFTADRHPSAMEVWWWFFMRISGVILLFLVLIHLYIMHLVGEGVEEVDFAFVARRWDSVGWKTFDWVMLFLALLHGSNGLRVIINDYVHRPATRAAVKGLLYTVTVIGMIMGTAVVITFDATPKG
;
A
#
# COMPACT_ATOMS: atom_id res chain seq x y z
N MET A 1 -45.32 35.75 -8.87
CA MET A 1 -45.34 34.27 -8.91
C MET A 1 -44.22 33.84 -9.86
N ALA A 2 -43.12 33.24 -9.36
CA ALA A 2 -42.01 32.82 -10.23
C ALA A 2 -42.47 31.67 -11.12
N THR A 3 -42.15 31.72 -12.41
CA THR A 3 -42.55 30.68 -13.37
C THR A 3 -41.73 29.39 -13.08
N VAL A 4 -42.33 28.24 -13.40
CA VAL A 4 -41.65 26.91 -13.23
C VAL A 4 -40.28 26.88 -13.92
N THR A 5 -40.14 27.58 -15.03
CA THR A 5 -38.87 27.75 -15.76
C THR A 5 -37.81 28.54 -14.99
N GLU A 6 -38.19 29.51 -14.18
CA GLU A 6 -37.27 30.28 -13.36
C GLU A 6 -36.77 29.47 -12.14
N VAL A 7 -37.71 28.71 -11.53
CA VAL A 7 -37.35 27.79 -10.44
C VAL A 7 -36.42 26.69 -10.94
N TYR A 8 -36.64 26.12 -12.11
CA TYR A 8 -35.79 25.12 -12.73
C TYR A 8 -34.41 25.67 -13.10
N LYS A 9 -34.29 26.92 -13.58
CA LYS A 9 -33.00 27.56 -13.85
C LYS A 9 -32.17 27.79 -12.57
N LYS A 10 -32.84 28.10 -11.46
CA LYS A 10 -32.18 28.37 -10.18
C LYS A 10 -31.71 27.10 -9.44
N HIS A 11 -32.36 25.98 -9.75
CA HIS A 11 -32.06 24.66 -9.19
C HIS A 11 -31.55 23.67 -10.26
N LYS A 12 -30.81 24.17 -11.27
CA LYS A 12 -30.09 23.20 -12.12
C LYS A 12 -29.27 22.26 -11.21
N PRO A 13 -29.63 20.99 -11.12
CA PRO A 13 -28.72 20.03 -10.48
C PRO A 13 -27.41 20.18 -11.21
N HIS A 14 -26.30 20.29 -10.46
CA HIS A 14 -24.97 20.33 -11.04
C HIS A 14 -24.94 19.23 -12.09
N ALA A 15 -24.80 19.62 -13.36
CA ALA A 15 -24.80 18.65 -14.44
C ALA A 15 -23.73 17.64 -14.07
N PHE A 16 -24.13 16.42 -13.78
CA PHE A 16 -23.22 15.31 -13.63
C PHE A 16 -22.44 15.30 -14.93
N THR A 17 -21.20 15.79 -14.89
CA THR A 17 -20.31 15.81 -16.04
C THR A 17 -19.91 14.37 -16.29
N ALA A 18 -20.79 13.65 -16.98
CA ALA A 18 -20.63 12.23 -17.34
C ALA A 18 -19.46 11.98 -18.30
N ASP A 19 -18.78 13.03 -18.75
CA ASP A 19 -17.81 12.97 -19.85
C ASP A 19 -16.33 12.97 -19.40
N ARG A 20 -16.04 12.75 -18.11
CA ARG A 20 -14.65 12.47 -17.72
C ARG A 20 -14.37 10.99 -17.96
N HIS A 21 -13.87 10.67 -19.14
CA HIS A 21 -13.18 9.40 -19.32
C HIS A 21 -12.04 9.30 -18.28
N PRO A 22 -11.99 8.22 -17.50
CA PRO A 22 -10.91 8.05 -16.53
C PRO A 22 -9.56 8.08 -17.27
N SER A 23 -8.59 8.78 -16.73
CA SER A 23 -7.25 8.78 -17.31
C SER A 23 -6.68 7.35 -17.29
N ALA A 24 -5.81 7.02 -18.25
CA ALA A 24 -5.15 5.71 -18.27
C ALA A 24 -4.46 5.40 -16.93
N MET A 25 -3.93 6.43 -16.25
CA MET A 25 -3.32 6.32 -14.93
C MET A 25 -4.32 5.92 -13.85
N GLU A 26 -5.54 6.48 -13.86
CA GLU A 26 -6.60 6.11 -12.90
C GLU A 26 -7.02 4.66 -13.09
N VAL A 27 -7.15 4.20 -14.34
CA VAL A 27 -7.44 2.79 -14.66
C VAL A 27 -6.32 1.88 -14.16
N TRP A 28 -5.05 2.24 -14.39
CA TRP A 28 -3.90 1.49 -13.90
C TRP A 28 -3.89 1.37 -12.38
N TRP A 29 -4.09 2.47 -11.63
CA TRP A 29 -4.16 2.45 -10.17
C TRP A 29 -5.33 1.62 -9.65
N TRP A 30 -6.45 1.63 -10.36
CA TRP A 30 -7.62 0.81 -10.04
C TRP A 30 -7.31 -0.69 -10.15
N PHE A 31 -6.67 -1.12 -11.26
CA PHE A 31 -6.21 -2.50 -11.43
C PHE A 31 -5.16 -2.89 -10.41
N PHE A 32 -4.14 -2.05 -10.23
CA PHE A 32 -3.09 -2.27 -9.26
C PHE A 32 -3.65 -2.57 -7.86
N MET A 33 -4.59 -1.75 -7.37
CA MET A 33 -5.16 -1.93 -6.03
C MET A 33 -5.88 -3.27 -5.87
N ARG A 34 -6.56 -3.76 -6.91
CA ARG A 34 -7.25 -5.06 -6.86
C ARG A 34 -6.28 -6.22 -6.92
N ILE A 35 -5.39 -6.21 -7.89
CA ILE A 35 -4.43 -7.30 -8.11
C ILE A 35 -3.45 -7.38 -6.95
N SER A 36 -2.87 -6.25 -6.51
CA SER A 36 -1.93 -6.22 -5.39
C SER A 36 -2.59 -6.66 -4.07
N GLY A 37 -3.85 -6.33 -3.85
CA GLY A 37 -4.59 -6.78 -2.67
C GLY A 37 -4.76 -8.30 -2.62
N VAL A 38 -5.10 -8.93 -3.75
CA VAL A 38 -5.22 -10.39 -3.84
C VAL A 38 -3.84 -11.05 -3.66
N ILE A 39 -2.81 -10.56 -4.33
CA ILE A 39 -1.45 -11.08 -4.19
C ILE A 39 -0.96 -10.94 -2.74
N LEU A 40 -1.16 -9.78 -2.13
CA LEU A 40 -0.79 -9.54 -0.72
C LEU A 40 -1.50 -10.48 0.24
N LEU A 41 -2.78 -10.77 0.01
CA LEU A 41 -3.52 -11.72 0.84
C LEU A 41 -2.78 -13.07 0.90
N PHE A 42 -2.38 -13.62 -0.24
CA PHE A 42 -1.65 -14.88 -0.28
C PHE A 42 -0.25 -14.76 0.31
N LEU A 43 0.50 -13.70 -0.03
CA LEU A 43 1.86 -13.51 0.51
C LEU A 43 1.85 -13.40 2.04
N VAL A 44 0.92 -12.62 2.60
CA VAL A 44 0.80 -12.43 4.04
C VAL A 44 0.35 -13.73 4.73
N LEU A 45 -0.61 -14.47 4.17
CA LEU A 45 -1.03 -15.75 4.75
C LEU A 45 0.10 -16.78 4.74
N ILE A 46 0.87 -16.87 3.65
CA ILE A 46 2.05 -17.75 3.58
C ILE A 46 3.11 -17.31 4.61
N HIS A 47 3.37 -16.00 4.69
CA HIS A 47 4.31 -15.45 5.67
C HIS A 47 3.88 -15.77 7.11
N LEU A 48 2.62 -15.52 7.46
CA LEU A 48 2.07 -15.84 8.78
C LEU A 48 2.14 -17.34 9.08
N TYR A 49 1.80 -18.19 8.12
CA TYR A 49 1.88 -19.64 8.27
C TYR A 49 3.30 -20.08 8.61
N ILE A 50 4.30 -19.58 7.87
CA ILE A 50 5.71 -19.96 8.09
C ILE A 50 6.22 -19.43 9.42
N MET A 51 5.88 -18.19 9.79
CA MET A 51 6.43 -17.54 10.98
C MET A 51 5.73 -17.93 12.29
N HIS A 52 4.51 -18.48 12.22
CA HIS A 52 3.70 -18.70 13.41
C HIS A 52 3.21 -20.14 13.60
N LEU A 53 3.19 -20.95 12.54
CA LEU A 53 2.59 -22.28 12.56
C LEU A 53 3.54 -23.42 12.13
N VAL A 54 4.68 -23.10 11.52
CA VAL A 54 5.70 -24.09 11.14
C VAL A 54 6.70 -24.23 12.29
N GLY A 55 7.11 -25.45 12.60
CA GLY A 55 8.04 -25.74 13.70
C GLY A 55 7.43 -25.44 15.07
N GLU A 56 8.19 -24.80 15.92
CA GLU A 56 7.75 -24.34 17.25
C GLU A 56 7.02 -22.96 17.19
N GLY A 57 6.69 -22.52 15.98
CA GLY A 57 5.98 -21.27 15.74
C GLY A 57 6.82 -20.04 16.09
N VAL A 58 6.19 -19.08 16.79
CA VAL A 58 6.82 -17.78 17.12
C VAL A 58 8.07 -17.94 17.99
N GLU A 59 8.15 -19.01 18.79
CA GLU A 59 9.26 -19.24 19.72
C GLU A 59 10.55 -19.64 18.98
N GLU A 60 10.43 -20.20 17.77
CA GLU A 60 11.58 -20.55 16.91
C GLU A 60 12.12 -19.34 16.13
N VAL A 61 11.38 -18.23 16.02
CA VAL A 61 11.76 -17.07 15.21
C VAL A 61 12.85 -16.26 15.92
N ASP A 62 14.07 -16.70 15.75
CA ASP A 62 15.29 -16.00 16.20
C ASP A 62 16.10 -15.48 15.00
N PHE A 63 17.24 -14.87 15.29
CA PHE A 63 18.17 -14.40 14.26
C PHE A 63 18.67 -15.53 13.36
N ALA A 64 18.96 -16.70 13.94
CA ALA A 64 19.46 -17.85 13.19
C ALA A 64 18.40 -18.41 12.23
N PHE A 65 17.13 -18.42 12.63
CA PHE A 65 16.03 -18.79 11.78
C PHE A 65 15.91 -17.86 10.56
N VAL A 66 15.93 -16.54 10.79
CA VAL A 66 15.89 -15.55 9.72
C VAL A 66 17.12 -15.66 8.82
N ALA A 67 18.31 -15.85 9.40
CA ALA A 67 19.55 -15.98 8.65
C ALA A 67 19.52 -17.20 7.71
N ARG A 68 19.10 -18.37 8.21
CA ARG A 68 18.94 -19.59 7.38
C ARG A 68 17.92 -19.38 6.24
N ARG A 69 16.82 -18.72 6.54
CA ARG A 69 15.79 -18.45 5.54
C ARG A 69 16.26 -17.46 4.46
N TRP A 70 16.99 -16.44 4.88
CA TRP A 70 17.50 -15.40 3.99
C TRP A 70 18.82 -15.76 3.29
N ASP A 71 19.37 -16.93 3.54
CA ASP A 71 20.42 -17.52 2.69
C ASP A 71 19.89 -17.82 1.27
N SER A 72 18.60 -18.11 1.16
CA SER A 72 17.92 -18.30 -0.12
C SER A 72 17.49 -16.98 -0.76
N VAL A 73 17.93 -16.74 -1.99
CA VAL A 73 17.47 -15.60 -2.82
C VAL A 73 15.94 -15.60 -2.98
N GLY A 74 15.32 -16.77 -3.05
CA GLY A 74 13.86 -16.91 -3.18
C GLY A 74 13.13 -16.32 -1.98
N TRP A 75 13.57 -16.59 -0.75
CA TRP A 75 12.95 -16.04 0.44
C TRP A 75 13.20 -14.54 0.61
N LYS A 76 14.41 -14.08 0.30
CA LYS A 76 14.68 -12.63 0.26
C LYS A 76 13.77 -11.90 -0.72
N THR A 77 13.58 -12.46 -1.91
CA THR A 77 12.70 -11.89 -2.93
C THR A 77 11.23 -11.91 -2.49
N PHE A 78 10.78 -13.00 -1.88
CA PHE A 78 9.43 -13.13 -1.34
C PHE A 78 9.12 -12.03 -0.32
N ASP A 79 9.99 -11.85 0.68
CA ASP A 79 9.81 -10.85 1.73
C ASP A 79 9.92 -9.43 1.16
N TRP A 80 10.84 -9.20 0.20
CA TRP A 80 10.97 -7.90 -0.46
C TRP A 80 9.75 -7.54 -1.31
N VAL A 81 9.21 -8.48 -2.10
CA VAL A 81 8.00 -8.26 -2.90
C VAL A 81 6.80 -7.98 -2.00
N MET A 82 6.67 -8.71 -0.89
CA MET A 82 5.61 -8.48 0.09
C MET A 82 5.72 -7.08 0.70
N LEU A 83 6.91 -6.65 1.12
CA LEU A 83 7.17 -5.30 1.63
C LEU A 83 6.81 -4.23 0.59
N PHE A 84 7.30 -4.40 -0.65
CA PHE A 84 7.06 -3.47 -1.75
C PHE A 84 5.57 -3.30 -2.03
N LEU A 85 4.85 -4.41 -2.20
CA LEU A 85 3.42 -4.37 -2.44
C LEU A 85 2.64 -3.81 -1.25
N ALA A 86 3.01 -4.17 -0.01
CA ALA A 86 2.35 -3.69 1.20
C ALA A 86 2.50 -2.17 1.35
N LEU A 87 3.69 -1.62 1.11
CA LEU A 87 3.94 -0.19 1.19
C LEU A 87 3.17 0.58 0.11
N LEU A 88 3.18 0.12 -1.15
CA LEU A 88 2.48 0.80 -2.23
C LEU A 88 0.97 0.68 -2.12
N HIS A 89 0.47 -0.53 -1.84
CA HIS A 89 -0.96 -0.79 -1.67
C HIS A 89 -1.52 -0.01 -0.46
N GLY A 90 -0.85 -0.13 0.69
CA GLY A 90 -1.25 0.56 1.92
C GLY A 90 -1.19 2.08 1.79
N SER A 91 -0.14 2.63 1.18
CA SER A 91 -0.02 4.08 0.95
C SER A 91 -1.12 4.59 0.02
N ASN A 92 -1.44 3.88 -1.05
CA ASN A 92 -2.51 4.29 -1.93
C ASN A 92 -3.89 4.17 -1.27
N GLY A 93 -4.12 3.10 -0.49
CA GLY A 93 -5.34 2.96 0.30
C GLY A 93 -5.50 4.08 1.34
N LEU A 94 -4.44 4.40 2.10
CA LEU A 94 -4.47 5.48 3.08
C LEU A 94 -4.63 6.86 2.42
N ARG A 95 -4.05 7.06 1.22
CA ARG A 95 -4.27 8.28 0.42
C ARG A 95 -5.76 8.50 0.13
N VAL A 96 -6.51 7.45 -0.20
CA VAL A 96 -7.96 7.54 -0.44
C VAL A 96 -8.67 7.96 0.85
N ILE A 97 -8.39 7.29 1.95
CA ILE A 97 -8.97 7.62 3.26
C ILE A 97 -8.67 9.08 3.65
N ILE A 98 -7.42 9.54 3.47
CA ILE A 98 -7.04 10.94 3.75
C ILE A 98 -7.87 11.92 2.89
N ASN A 99 -8.11 11.60 1.62
CA ASN A 99 -8.91 12.45 0.76
C ASN A 99 -10.37 12.55 1.22
N ASP A 100 -10.92 11.46 1.75
CA ASP A 100 -12.32 11.38 2.16
C ASP A 100 -12.56 12.07 3.52
N TYR A 101 -11.63 11.93 4.46
CA TYR A 101 -11.81 12.41 5.83
C TYR A 101 -11.13 13.76 6.13
N VAL A 102 -10.05 14.11 5.43
CA VAL A 102 -9.32 15.36 5.69
C VAL A 102 -9.81 16.46 4.76
N HIS A 103 -10.69 17.33 5.23
CA HIS A 103 -11.36 18.32 4.41
C HIS A 103 -10.52 19.60 4.17
N ARG A 104 -9.66 19.99 5.14
CA ARG A 104 -8.83 21.19 5.03
C ARG A 104 -7.69 20.95 4.04
N PRO A 105 -7.55 21.75 2.95
CA PRO A 105 -6.56 21.51 1.90
C PRO A 105 -5.11 21.48 2.40
N ALA A 106 -4.74 22.41 3.29
CA ALA A 106 -3.39 22.47 3.85
C ALA A 106 -3.07 21.24 4.71
N THR A 107 -3.99 20.82 5.59
CA THR A 107 -3.82 19.62 6.43
C THR A 107 -3.74 18.37 5.56
N ARG A 108 -4.59 18.26 4.54
CA ARG A 108 -4.57 17.14 3.59
C ARG A 108 -3.23 17.03 2.87
N ALA A 109 -2.68 18.16 2.41
CA ALA A 109 -1.38 18.19 1.76
C ALA A 109 -0.26 17.75 2.72
N ALA A 110 -0.26 18.25 3.95
CA ALA A 110 0.73 17.89 4.97
C ALA A 110 0.68 16.40 5.33
N VAL A 111 -0.53 15.85 5.58
CA VAL A 111 -0.68 14.43 5.93
C VAL A 111 -0.29 13.52 4.78
N LYS A 112 -0.61 13.89 3.52
CA LYS A 112 -0.13 13.13 2.35
C LYS A 112 1.38 13.23 2.16
N GLY A 113 1.95 14.40 2.40
CA GLY A 113 3.40 14.58 2.38
C GLY A 113 4.09 13.66 3.40
N LEU A 114 3.59 13.63 4.64
CA LEU A 114 4.09 12.71 5.67
C LEU A 114 3.95 11.24 5.24
N LEU A 115 2.79 10.84 4.73
CA LEU A 115 2.54 9.49 4.24
C LEU A 115 3.58 9.06 3.20
N TYR A 116 3.79 9.89 2.17
CA TYR A 116 4.75 9.56 1.11
C TYR A 116 6.20 9.55 1.62
N THR A 117 6.56 10.46 2.53
CA THR A 117 7.87 10.46 3.16
C THR A 117 8.12 9.16 3.93
N VAL A 118 7.18 8.74 4.78
CA VAL A 118 7.28 7.48 5.53
C VAL A 118 7.35 6.28 4.58
N THR A 119 6.55 6.27 3.51
CA THR A 119 6.56 5.20 2.51
C THR A 119 7.91 5.09 1.81
N VAL A 120 8.48 6.21 1.38
CA VAL A 120 9.79 6.25 0.70
C VAL A 120 10.91 5.81 1.65
N ILE A 121 10.91 6.33 2.88
CA ILE A 121 11.90 5.93 3.90
C ILE A 121 11.78 4.43 4.18
N GLY A 122 10.57 3.92 4.41
CA GLY A 122 10.35 2.49 4.64
C GLY A 122 10.81 1.62 3.46
N MET A 123 10.56 2.07 2.22
CA MET A 123 11.03 1.38 1.02
C MET A 123 12.55 1.33 0.93
N ILE A 124 13.22 2.46 1.17
CA ILE A 124 14.69 2.56 1.13
C ILE A 124 15.29 1.68 2.23
N MET A 125 14.82 1.81 3.47
CA MET A 125 15.33 1.04 4.60
C MET A 125 15.12 -0.46 4.41
N GLY A 126 13.90 -0.88 4.05
CA GLY A 126 13.61 -2.29 3.85
C GLY A 126 14.40 -2.90 2.69
N THR A 127 14.55 -2.18 1.58
CA THR A 127 15.38 -2.61 0.46
C THR A 127 16.85 -2.68 0.86
N ALA A 128 17.36 -1.69 1.60
CA ALA A 128 18.73 -1.70 2.10
C ALA A 128 19.00 -2.92 2.99
N VAL A 129 18.09 -3.22 3.93
CA VAL A 129 18.21 -4.40 4.79
C VAL A 129 18.27 -5.68 3.96
N VAL A 130 17.37 -5.88 2.99
CA VAL A 130 17.35 -7.10 2.17
C VAL A 130 18.63 -7.27 1.35
N ILE A 131 19.18 -6.16 0.81
CA ILE A 131 20.40 -6.20 -0.02
C ILE A 131 21.66 -6.41 0.83
N THR A 132 21.74 -5.72 1.98
CA THR A 132 22.97 -5.71 2.80
C THR A 132 23.02 -6.82 3.84
N PHE A 133 21.91 -7.55 4.03
CA PHE A 133 21.87 -8.62 5.03
C PHE A 133 22.83 -9.75 4.65
N ASP A 134 23.80 -9.97 5.51
CA ASP A 134 24.77 -11.05 5.43
C ASP A 134 24.54 -12.00 6.63
N ALA A 135 24.21 -13.26 6.30
CA ALA A 135 23.98 -14.30 7.30
C ALA A 135 25.28 -14.93 7.83
N THR A 136 26.45 -14.59 7.25
CA THR A 136 27.72 -15.15 7.69
C THR A 136 28.10 -14.58 9.06
N PRO A 137 28.38 -15.42 10.07
CA PRO A 137 28.90 -14.94 11.33
C PRO A 137 30.22 -14.22 11.08
N LYS A 138 30.26 -12.93 11.34
CA LYS A 138 31.57 -12.21 11.40
C LYS A 138 32.28 -12.70 12.64
N GLY A 139 33.24 -13.62 12.44
CA GLY A 139 34.13 -14.10 13.48
C GLY A 139 34.96 -12.98 14.13
#